data_856b104b5a315a7b2f3735b657815a4d
#
_entry.id   856b104b5a315a7b2f3735b657815a4d
#
_cell.length_a   1.000
_cell.length_b   1.000
_cell.length_c   1.000
_cell.angle_alpha   90.00
_cell.angle_beta   90.00
_cell.angle_gamma   90.00
#
_symmetry.space_group_name_H-M   'P 1'
#
loop_
_entity.id
_entity.type
_entity.pdbx_description
1 polymer ?
#
loop_
_entity_poly.entity_id
_entity_poly.type
_entity_poly.pdbx_seq_one_letter_code
_entity_poly.pdbx_strand_id
1 'polypeptide(L)'
;MLYFDNAATTFPKPAEVKSAVLSALIYYGANPGRSGHKMAMETSAQVFECRERAAALFGCGEPENVIFTKNCTEALNIAIRSAVSGGHCVISDLEHNSVLRPLYEMQLRGEGKFSVAEVDLHNDEQTLANFEHAMRENTRAVVLTGASNVFGIKPPVLKIARLAHKHGALFILDAAQTAGAEKYDMEQSDIDFICAPGHKGLLAPMGTGLLLTKQPDVLLPLIFGGTGSYSF
;
A
#
# COMPACT_ATOMS: atom_id res chain seq x y z
N MET A 1 -26.04 -11.51 -15.27
CA MET A 1 -26.06 -10.68 -14.03
C MET A 1 -25.21 -9.44 -14.28
N LEU A 2 -25.73 -8.26 -14.04
CA LEU A 2 -24.95 -7.01 -14.06
C LEU A 2 -24.35 -6.79 -12.67
N TYR A 3 -23.06 -6.44 -12.61
CA TYR A 3 -22.35 -6.17 -11.36
C TYR A 3 -21.69 -4.80 -11.43
N PHE A 4 -22.11 -3.88 -10.57
CA PHE A 4 -21.66 -2.49 -10.55
C PHE A 4 -20.89 -2.10 -9.28
N ASP A 5 -20.47 -3.08 -8.47
CA ASP A 5 -19.78 -2.84 -7.20
C ASP A 5 -18.31 -3.24 -7.23
N ASN A 6 -17.60 -2.98 -8.36
CA ASN A 6 -16.17 -3.27 -8.49
C ASN A 6 -15.28 -2.44 -7.57
N ALA A 7 -15.76 -1.30 -7.08
CA ALA A 7 -15.05 -0.51 -6.08
C ALA A 7 -14.93 -1.24 -4.72
N ALA A 8 -15.87 -2.12 -4.39
CA ALA A 8 -15.79 -2.99 -3.22
C ALA A 8 -14.88 -4.20 -3.46
N THR A 9 -15.10 -4.92 -4.55
CA THR A 9 -14.27 -6.04 -5.02
C THR A 9 -14.54 -6.33 -6.49
N THR A 10 -13.55 -6.80 -7.23
CA THR A 10 -13.75 -7.16 -8.65
C THR A 10 -14.50 -8.48 -8.80
N PHE A 11 -15.53 -8.49 -9.62
CA PHE A 11 -16.28 -9.70 -10.00
C PHE A 11 -16.79 -9.61 -11.45
N PRO A 12 -16.74 -10.72 -12.24
CA PRO A 12 -16.14 -12.03 -11.91
C PRO A 12 -14.60 -12.00 -11.95
N LYS A 13 -13.97 -12.92 -11.21
CA LYS A 13 -12.52 -13.13 -11.33
C LYS A 13 -12.21 -13.85 -12.65
N PRO A 14 -11.08 -13.52 -13.33
CA PRO A 14 -10.60 -14.22 -14.52
C PRO A 14 -10.43 -15.74 -14.29
N ALA A 15 -10.53 -16.51 -15.37
CA ALA A 15 -10.37 -17.97 -15.31
C ALA A 15 -8.95 -18.35 -14.84
N GLU A 16 -7.96 -17.60 -15.29
CA GLU A 16 -6.54 -17.76 -14.95
C GLU A 16 -6.30 -17.63 -13.44
N VAL A 17 -6.96 -16.69 -12.78
CA VAL A 17 -6.87 -16.52 -11.32
C VAL A 17 -7.42 -17.74 -10.59
N LYS A 18 -8.58 -18.27 -11.04
CA LYS A 18 -9.18 -19.47 -10.46
C LYS A 18 -8.24 -20.69 -10.64
N SER A 19 -7.71 -20.84 -11.84
CA SER A 19 -6.76 -21.94 -12.15
C SER A 19 -5.48 -21.83 -11.33
N ALA A 20 -4.93 -20.63 -11.16
CA ALA A 20 -3.71 -20.40 -10.36
C ALA A 20 -3.95 -20.74 -8.87
N VAL A 21 -5.09 -20.33 -8.30
CA VAL A 21 -5.45 -20.69 -6.90
C VAL A 21 -5.58 -22.20 -6.73
N LEU A 22 -6.26 -22.87 -7.67
CA LEU A 22 -6.39 -24.33 -7.62
C LEU A 22 -5.03 -25.03 -7.75
N SER A 23 -4.19 -24.58 -8.67
CA SER A 23 -2.84 -25.09 -8.85
C SER A 23 -1.97 -24.90 -7.59
N ALA A 24 -2.09 -23.75 -6.93
CA ALA A 24 -1.37 -23.47 -5.69
C ALA A 24 -1.77 -24.47 -4.59
N LEU A 25 -3.06 -24.76 -4.44
CA LEU A 25 -3.55 -25.74 -3.45
C LEU A 25 -3.09 -27.16 -3.74
N ILE A 26 -2.96 -27.54 -5.02
CA ILE A 26 -2.58 -28.91 -5.42
C ILE A 26 -1.06 -29.08 -5.38
N TYR A 27 -0.28 -28.13 -5.87
CA TYR A 27 1.14 -28.33 -6.17
C TYR A 27 2.08 -27.56 -5.23
N TYR A 28 1.65 -26.47 -4.60
CA TYR A 28 2.50 -25.58 -3.82
C TYR A 28 2.11 -25.49 -2.33
N GLY A 29 1.63 -26.62 -1.77
CA GLY A 29 1.17 -26.69 -0.38
C GLY A 29 2.26 -26.81 0.68
N ALA A 30 3.55 -26.84 0.31
CA ALA A 30 4.64 -26.89 1.27
C ALA A 30 4.96 -25.51 1.84
N ASN A 31 5.49 -25.47 3.09
CA ASN A 31 5.87 -24.20 3.73
C ASN A 31 7.13 -23.63 3.06
N PRO A 32 7.07 -22.43 2.46
CA PRO A 32 8.24 -21.78 1.88
C PRO A 32 9.23 -21.37 2.99
N GLY A 33 10.53 -21.53 2.72
CA GLY A 33 11.60 -21.02 3.58
C GLY A 33 12.00 -21.88 4.78
N ARG A 34 11.35 -23.03 5.02
CA ARG A 34 11.65 -23.86 6.20
C ARG A 34 12.55 -25.08 5.97
N SER A 35 12.69 -25.54 4.75
CA SER A 35 13.49 -26.73 4.47
C SER A 35 13.98 -26.77 3.03
N GLY A 36 15.13 -27.41 2.81
CA GLY A 36 15.73 -27.57 1.48
C GLY A 36 15.13 -28.69 0.62
N HIS A 37 13.94 -29.21 0.95
CA HIS A 37 13.31 -30.24 0.11
C HIS A 37 12.59 -29.60 -1.11
N LYS A 38 12.49 -30.36 -2.18
CA LYS A 38 12.02 -29.92 -3.50
C LYS A 38 10.71 -29.12 -3.45
N MET A 39 9.68 -29.62 -2.74
CA MET A 39 8.37 -28.95 -2.65
C MET A 39 8.45 -27.58 -1.98
N ALA A 40 9.26 -27.43 -0.92
CA ALA A 40 9.43 -26.12 -0.24
C ALA A 40 10.16 -25.13 -1.15
N MET A 41 11.16 -25.61 -1.91
CA MET A 41 11.88 -24.78 -2.89
C MET A 41 10.97 -24.32 -4.03
N GLU A 42 10.11 -25.21 -4.57
CA GLU A 42 9.14 -24.87 -5.60
C GLU A 42 8.13 -23.84 -5.09
N THR A 43 7.62 -24.00 -3.87
CA THR A 43 6.70 -22.99 -3.26
C THR A 43 7.41 -21.65 -3.04
N SER A 44 8.65 -21.66 -2.55
CA SER A 44 9.45 -20.44 -2.38
C SER A 44 9.68 -19.72 -3.70
N ALA A 45 9.98 -20.46 -4.78
CA ALA A 45 10.17 -19.90 -6.11
C ALA A 45 8.88 -19.20 -6.61
N GLN A 46 7.69 -19.78 -6.41
CA GLN A 46 6.42 -19.17 -6.79
C GLN A 46 6.13 -17.90 -5.99
N VAL A 47 6.43 -17.91 -4.69
CA VAL A 47 6.28 -16.70 -3.85
C VAL A 47 7.22 -15.61 -4.31
N PHE A 48 8.47 -15.92 -4.63
CA PHE A 48 9.45 -14.95 -5.09
C PHE A 48 9.10 -14.41 -6.48
N GLU A 49 8.71 -15.26 -7.42
CA GLU A 49 8.23 -14.83 -8.74
C GLU A 49 7.04 -13.85 -8.63
N CYS A 50 6.13 -14.07 -7.68
CA CYS A 50 5.04 -13.14 -7.44
C CYS A 50 5.54 -11.76 -6.95
N ARG A 51 6.59 -11.72 -6.11
CA ARG A 51 7.25 -10.48 -5.70
C ARG A 51 7.90 -9.76 -6.88
N GLU A 52 8.64 -10.49 -7.73
CA GLU A 52 9.27 -9.94 -8.94
C GLU A 52 8.24 -9.29 -9.86
N ARG A 53 7.12 -9.99 -10.12
CA ARG A 53 6.02 -9.45 -10.94
C ARG A 53 5.37 -8.22 -10.34
N ALA A 54 5.16 -8.20 -9.02
CA ALA A 54 4.61 -7.04 -8.33
C ALA A 54 5.61 -5.86 -8.34
N ALA A 55 6.89 -6.11 -8.09
CA ALA A 55 7.94 -5.12 -8.19
C ALA A 55 8.00 -4.49 -9.60
N ALA A 56 7.99 -5.30 -10.64
CA ALA A 56 7.98 -4.85 -12.03
C ALA A 56 6.71 -4.03 -12.37
N LEU A 57 5.53 -4.42 -11.85
CA LEU A 57 4.27 -3.71 -12.11
C LEU A 57 4.29 -2.29 -11.55
N PHE A 58 4.92 -2.07 -10.39
CA PHE A 58 4.94 -0.80 -9.68
C PHE A 58 6.28 -0.06 -9.76
N GLY A 59 7.28 -0.59 -10.47
CA GLY A 59 8.62 -0.01 -10.52
C GLY A 59 9.26 0.08 -9.14
N CYS A 60 9.21 -1.01 -8.36
CA CYS A 60 9.69 -1.03 -6.98
C CYS A 60 11.19 -1.37 -6.84
N GLY A 61 11.90 -1.66 -7.92
CA GLY A 61 13.32 -2.05 -7.93
C GLY A 61 13.54 -3.46 -7.39
N GLU A 62 13.61 -3.62 -6.07
CA GLU A 62 13.93 -4.88 -5.40
C GLU A 62 12.68 -5.69 -5.01
N PRO A 63 12.56 -6.96 -5.46
CA PRO A 63 11.42 -7.82 -5.10
C PRO A 63 11.26 -8.06 -3.60
N GLU A 64 12.35 -8.00 -2.83
CA GLU A 64 12.37 -8.12 -1.37
C GLU A 64 11.58 -7.00 -0.68
N ASN A 65 11.47 -5.84 -1.33
CA ASN A 65 10.72 -4.69 -0.86
C ASN A 65 9.21 -4.80 -1.11
N VAL A 66 8.75 -5.92 -1.67
CA VAL A 66 7.33 -6.27 -1.81
C VAL A 66 6.92 -7.15 -0.64
N ILE A 67 6.04 -6.66 0.20
CA ILE A 67 5.55 -7.33 1.40
C ILE A 67 4.10 -7.77 1.17
N PHE A 68 3.83 -9.07 1.34
CA PHE A 68 2.45 -9.58 1.28
C PHE A 68 1.70 -9.25 2.57
N THR A 69 0.49 -8.75 2.41
CA THR A 69 -0.43 -8.45 3.49
C THR A 69 -1.78 -9.14 3.25
N LYS A 70 -2.64 -9.18 4.25
CA LYS A 70 -4.00 -9.77 4.11
C LYS A 70 -4.94 -8.86 3.31
N ASN A 71 -4.66 -7.57 3.30
CA ASN A 71 -5.47 -6.55 2.64
C ASN A 71 -4.74 -5.20 2.66
N CYS A 72 -5.29 -4.20 1.95
CA CYS A 72 -4.75 -2.84 1.95
C CYS A 72 -4.75 -2.17 3.34
N THR A 73 -5.73 -2.49 4.19
CA THR A 73 -5.81 -1.94 5.55
C THR A 73 -4.59 -2.34 6.38
N GLU A 74 -4.15 -3.59 6.31
CA GLU A 74 -2.93 -4.04 6.98
C GLU A 74 -1.69 -3.33 6.41
N ALA A 75 -1.58 -3.23 5.08
CA ALA A 75 -0.49 -2.51 4.41
C ALA A 75 -0.41 -1.05 4.88
N LEU A 76 -1.54 -0.33 4.89
CA LEU A 76 -1.63 1.06 5.35
C LEU A 76 -1.29 1.19 6.84
N ASN A 77 -1.73 0.27 7.70
CA ASN A 77 -1.36 0.30 9.11
C ASN A 77 0.14 0.14 9.31
N ILE A 78 0.80 -0.77 8.57
CA ILE A 78 2.26 -0.93 8.62
C ILE A 78 2.95 0.37 8.16
N ALA A 79 2.61 0.87 6.98
CA ALA A 79 3.24 2.06 6.41
C ALA A 79 3.04 3.31 7.27
N ILE A 80 1.81 3.59 7.71
CA ILE A 80 1.46 4.77 8.51
C ILE A 80 2.17 4.73 9.87
N ARG A 81 2.07 3.62 10.60
CA ARG A 81 2.70 3.51 11.93
C ARG A 81 4.21 3.62 11.85
N SER A 82 4.80 3.09 10.79
CA SER A 82 6.24 3.18 10.54
C SER A 82 6.69 4.61 10.21
N ALA A 83 6.03 5.25 9.26
CA ALA A 83 6.45 6.56 8.76
C ALA A 83 6.09 7.73 9.70
N VAL A 84 4.98 7.64 10.46
CA VAL A 84 4.45 8.77 11.26
C VAL A 84 4.95 8.76 12.70
N SER A 85 5.49 7.65 13.22
CA SER A 85 5.86 7.47 14.63
C SER A 85 6.49 8.71 15.27
N GLY A 86 5.84 9.28 16.28
CA GLY A 86 6.28 10.48 17.01
C GLY A 86 6.21 11.81 16.25
N GLY A 87 5.70 11.80 14.99
CA GLY A 87 5.65 13.00 14.14
C GLY A 87 4.25 13.44 13.74
N HIS A 88 4.20 14.20 12.66
CA HIS A 88 2.97 14.71 12.06
C HIS A 88 2.75 14.09 10.67
N CYS A 89 1.48 13.89 10.30
CA CYS A 89 1.05 13.40 9.00
C CYS A 89 0.07 14.37 8.35
N VAL A 90 0.16 14.55 7.04
CA VAL A 90 -0.87 15.26 6.27
C VAL A 90 -1.64 14.22 5.42
N ILE A 91 -2.95 14.31 5.44
CA ILE A 91 -3.84 13.44 4.64
C ILE A 91 -4.85 14.27 3.87
N SER A 92 -5.50 13.69 2.86
CA SER A 92 -6.62 14.34 2.20
C SER A 92 -7.94 14.14 2.97
N ASP A 93 -8.93 14.94 2.62
CA ASP A 93 -10.33 14.77 3.04
C ASP A 93 -11.06 13.63 2.31
N LEU A 94 -10.40 13.02 1.31
CA LEU A 94 -10.93 11.91 0.52
C LEU A 94 -10.53 10.51 1.05
N GLU A 95 -9.80 10.45 2.16
CA GLU A 95 -9.20 9.21 2.64
C GLU A 95 -10.20 8.17 3.15
N HIS A 96 -9.87 6.93 2.90
CA HIS A 96 -10.61 5.80 3.46
C HIS A 96 -10.35 5.63 4.96
N ASN A 97 -11.28 4.98 5.67
CA ASN A 97 -11.15 4.67 7.10
C ASN A 97 -9.87 3.90 7.47
N SER A 98 -9.26 3.19 6.51
CA SER A 98 -7.98 2.49 6.70
C SER A 98 -6.80 3.44 6.91
N VAL A 99 -6.95 4.72 6.55
CA VAL A 99 -6.00 5.81 6.80
C VAL A 99 -6.40 6.58 8.05
N LEU A 100 -7.66 7.00 8.13
CA LEU A 100 -8.15 7.84 9.24
C LEU A 100 -8.05 7.15 10.60
N ARG A 101 -8.49 5.89 10.71
CA ARG A 101 -8.59 5.20 12.01
C ARG A 101 -7.23 4.95 12.66
N PRO A 102 -6.20 4.43 11.96
CA PRO A 102 -4.88 4.28 12.58
C PRO A 102 -4.27 5.63 12.99
N LEU A 103 -4.43 6.70 12.21
CA LEU A 103 -3.93 8.03 12.58
C LEU A 103 -4.67 8.60 13.79
N TYR A 104 -5.98 8.44 13.85
CA TYR A 104 -6.77 8.87 15.00
C TYR A 104 -6.37 8.13 16.28
N GLU A 105 -6.16 6.80 16.18
CA GLU A 105 -5.69 5.99 17.30
C GLU A 105 -4.28 6.39 17.76
N MET A 106 -3.36 6.64 16.82
CA MET A 106 -2.02 7.15 17.14
C MET A 106 -2.09 8.50 17.84
N GLN A 107 -2.99 9.40 17.41
CA GLN A 107 -3.20 10.70 18.05
C GLN A 107 -3.74 10.57 19.48
N LEU A 108 -4.70 9.67 19.72
CA LEU A 108 -5.23 9.39 21.06
C LEU A 108 -4.16 8.87 22.01
N ARG A 109 -3.20 8.08 21.51
CA ARG A 109 -2.08 7.54 22.29
C ARG A 109 -0.90 8.50 22.42
N GLY A 110 -0.93 9.65 21.77
CA GLY A 110 0.21 10.56 21.75
C GLY A 110 1.38 10.08 20.89
N GLU A 111 1.16 9.09 20.03
CA GLU A 111 2.17 8.47 19.13
C GLU A 111 2.35 9.24 17.81
N GLY A 112 1.53 10.24 17.55
CA GLY A 112 1.59 11.08 16.35
C GLY A 112 0.44 12.08 16.30
N LYS A 113 0.47 12.97 15.30
CA LYS A 113 -0.60 13.91 15.01
C LYS A 113 -0.88 13.93 13.51
N PHE A 114 -2.06 14.39 13.10
CA PHE A 114 -2.34 14.59 11.68
C PHE A 114 -3.14 15.87 11.42
N SER A 115 -3.05 16.33 10.18
CA SER A 115 -3.89 17.41 9.62
C SER A 115 -4.53 16.91 8.34
N VAL A 116 -5.70 17.44 8.04
CA VAL A 116 -6.47 17.15 6.81
C VAL A 116 -6.31 18.32 5.86
N ALA A 117 -5.92 18.06 4.62
CA ALA A 117 -5.90 19.01 3.52
C ALA A 117 -7.07 18.73 2.58
N GLU A 118 -7.81 19.78 2.22
CA GLU A 118 -8.94 19.67 1.29
C GLU A 118 -8.45 19.50 -0.14
N VAL A 119 -9.06 18.57 -0.87
CA VAL A 119 -8.84 18.38 -2.31
C VAL A 119 -9.84 19.22 -3.09
N ASP A 120 -9.36 20.24 -3.81
CA ASP A 120 -10.19 20.98 -4.74
C ASP A 120 -10.46 20.13 -6.00
N LEU A 121 -11.73 19.96 -6.33
CA LEU A 121 -12.18 19.05 -7.39
C LEU A 121 -11.86 19.55 -8.81
N HIS A 122 -11.50 20.83 -8.94
CA HIS A 122 -11.34 21.51 -10.22
C HIS A 122 -10.01 22.24 -10.35
N ASN A 123 -9.23 22.32 -9.26
CA ASN A 123 -8.01 23.11 -9.21
C ASN A 123 -6.89 22.37 -8.44
N ASP A 124 -6.00 21.72 -9.19
CA ASP A 124 -4.82 21.04 -8.62
C ASP A 124 -3.92 22.01 -7.83
N GLU A 125 -3.76 23.26 -8.29
CA GLU A 125 -2.88 24.23 -7.63
C GLU A 125 -3.46 24.64 -6.26
N GLN A 126 -4.79 24.75 -6.14
CA GLN A 126 -5.43 24.97 -4.85
C GLN A 126 -5.26 23.76 -3.93
N THR A 127 -5.41 22.55 -4.46
CA THR A 127 -5.12 21.31 -3.72
C THR A 127 -3.67 21.31 -3.19
N LEU A 128 -2.69 21.63 -4.02
CA LEU A 128 -1.29 21.72 -3.59
C LEU A 128 -1.09 22.78 -2.50
N ALA A 129 -1.69 23.96 -2.65
CA ALA A 129 -1.61 25.01 -1.65
C ALA A 129 -2.22 24.58 -0.30
N ASN A 130 -3.34 23.83 -0.32
CA ASN A 130 -3.95 23.28 0.88
C ASN A 130 -3.03 22.26 1.58
N PHE A 131 -2.38 21.39 0.82
CA PHE A 131 -1.39 20.44 1.36
C PHE A 131 -0.17 21.17 1.91
N GLU A 132 0.39 22.16 1.20
CA GLU A 132 1.53 22.95 1.66
C GLU A 132 1.21 23.70 2.96
N HIS A 133 0.01 24.28 3.06
CA HIS A 133 -0.47 24.96 4.28
C HIS A 133 -0.64 23.99 5.46
N ALA A 134 -1.02 22.74 5.22
CA ALA A 134 -1.19 21.72 6.25
C ALA A 134 0.15 21.15 6.75
N MET A 135 1.27 21.33 6.01
CA MET A 135 2.61 20.88 6.40
C MET A 135 3.12 21.62 7.64
N ARG A 136 3.94 20.93 8.42
CA ARG A 136 4.62 21.43 9.62
C ARG A 136 6.09 21.03 9.57
N GLU A 137 6.94 21.67 10.35
CA GLU A 137 8.38 21.32 10.46
C GLU A 137 8.60 19.84 10.84
N ASN A 138 7.71 19.26 11.64
CA ASN A 138 7.78 17.87 12.06
C ASN A 138 6.88 16.94 11.23
N THR A 139 6.43 17.35 10.04
CA THR A 139 5.69 16.46 9.13
C THR A 139 6.63 15.38 8.62
N ARG A 140 6.28 14.12 8.90
CA ARG A 140 7.07 12.94 8.53
C ARG A 140 6.50 12.20 7.33
N ALA A 141 5.18 12.29 7.15
CA ALA A 141 4.52 11.58 6.05
C ALA A 141 3.34 12.37 5.50
N VAL A 142 3.07 12.13 4.22
CA VAL A 142 1.80 12.44 3.55
C VAL A 142 1.17 11.13 3.12
N VAL A 143 -0.11 10.94 3.43
CA VAL A 143 -0.89 9.80 2.94
C VAL A 143 -1.96 10.31 2.00
N LEU A 144 -2.08 9.70 0.84
CA LEU A 144 -3.04 10.13 -0.17
C LEU A 144 -3.67 8.93 -0.86
N THR A 145 -4.99 8.94 -0.96
CA THR A 145 -5.70 7.99 -1.84
C THR A 145 -5.42 8.29 -3.31
N GLY A 146 -5.16 7.25 -4.11
CA GLY A 146 -5.00 7.40 -5.55
C GLY A 146 -6.31 7.77 -6.27
N ALA A 147 -7.45 7.32 -5.71
CA ALA A 147 -8.79 7.73 -6.10
C ALA A 147 -9.78 7.46 -4.96
N SER A 148 -10.73 8.36 -4.78
CA SER A 148 -11.82 8.18 -3.82
C SER A 148 -12.74 7.03 -4.24
N ASN A 149 -12.99 6.10 -3.34
CA ASN A 149 -13.93 5.01 -3.55
C ASN A 149 -15.40 5.46 -3.55
N VAL A 150 -15.68 6.66 -3.05
CA VAL A 150 -17.03 7.23 -2.95
C VAL A 150 -17.33 8.14 -4.14
N PHE A 151 -16.40 9.05 -4.47
CA PHE A 151 -16.62 10.09 -5.48
C PHE A 151 -15.97 9.77 -6.83
N GLY A 152 -15.06 8.79 -6.91
CA GLY A 152 -14.30 8.48 -8.13
C GLY A 152 -13.31 9.57 -8.54
N ILE A 153 -13.01 10.53 -7.65
CA ILE A 153 -12.09 11.64 -7.88
C ILE A 153 -10.66 11.15 -7.71
N LYS A 154 -9.78 11.57 -8.61
CA LYS A 154 -8.33 11.32 -8.55
C LYS A 154 -7.59 12.62 -8.21
N PRO A 155 -7.00 12.74 -7.02
CA PRO A 155 -6.15 13.87 -6.67
C PRO A 155 -4.83 13.84 -7.47
N PRO A 156 -4.09 14.96 -7.54
CA PRO A 156 -2.83 15.05 -8.29
C PRO A 156 -1.67 14.35 -7.55
N VAL A 157 -1.71 13.00 -7.49
CA VAL A 157 -0.83 12.14 -6.70
C VAL A 157 0.65 12.51 -6.85
N LEU A 158 1.16 12.56 -8.08
CA LEU A 158 2.59 12.80 -8.31
C LEU A 158 3.04 14.22 -7.95
N LYS A 159 2.15 15.20 -8.06
CA LYS A 159 2.45 16.59 -7.63
C LYS A 159 2.52 16.67 -6.11
N ILE A 160 1.61 16.00 -5.39
CA ILE A 160 1.60 15.97 -3.92
C ILE A 160 2.76 15.13 -3.38
N ALA A 161 3.13 14.02 -4.02
CA ALA A 161 4.31 13.25 -3.65
C ALA A 161 5.59 14.10 -3.74
N ARG A 162 5.77 14.85 -4.83
CA ARG A 162 6.88 15.79 -4.98
C ARG A 162 6.87 16.90 -3.92
N LEU A 163 5.69 17.42 -3.57
CA LEU A 163 5.54 18.40 -2.51
C LEU A 163 5.95 17.80 -1.14
N ALA A 164 5.55 16.57 -0.84
CA ALA A 164 5.96 15.88 0.37
C ALA A 164 7.49 15.79 0.49
N HIS A 165 8.16 15.34 -0.58
CA HIS A 165 9.63 15.25 -0.62
C HIS A 165 10.32 16.61 -0.49
N LYS A 166 9.75 17.68 -1.09
CA LYS A 166 10.25 19.07 -0.91
C LYS A 166 10.29 19.48 0.57
N HIS A 167 9.38 18.94 1.38
CA HIS A 167 9.32 19.17 2.83
C HIS A 167 10.01 18.07 3.68
N GLY A 168 10.72 17.14 3.05
CA GLY A 168 11.42 16.04 3.73
C GLY A 168 10.47 14.98 4.31
N ALA A 169 9.22 14.94 3.87
CA ALA A 169 8.21 13.97 4.30
C ALA A 169 8.13 12.79 3.32
N LEU A 170 7.92 11.58 3.84
CA LEU A 170 7.66 10.37 3.06
C LEU A 170 6.25 10.41 2.45
N PHE A 171 6.08 9.79 1.29
CA PHE A 171 4.78 9.72 0.62
C PHE A 171 4.23 8.30 0.57
N ILE A 172 3.03 8.11 1.13
CA ILE A 172 2.30 6.85 1.17
C ILE A 172 1.09 6.94 0.24
N LEU A 173 1.06 6.09 -0.80
CA LEU A 173 -0.08 5.98 -1.71
C LEU A 173 -1.03 4.87 -1.25
N ASP A 174 -2.27 5.23 -0.93
CA ASP A 174 -3.37 4.26 -0.89
C ASP A 174 -3.84 4.00 -2.33
N ALA A 175 -3.32 2.93 -2.91
CA ALA A 175 -3.65 2.51 -4.28
C ALA A 175 -4.87 1.56 -4.33
N ALA A 176 -5.74 1.55 -3.32
CA ALA A 176 -6.86 0.61 -3.23
C ALA A 176 -7.81 0.67 -4.45
N GLN A 177 -7.98 1.83 -5.06
CA GLN A 177 -8.83 1.99 -6.24
C GLN A 177 -8.04 2.09 -7.55
N THR A 178 -6.71 2.27 -7.48
CA THR A 178 -5.90 2.60 -8.66
C THR A 178 -4.88 1.52 -9.02
N ALA A 179 -4.52 0.63 -8.10
CA ALA A 179 -3.63 -0.49 -8.40
C ALA A 179 -4.20 -1.38 -9.51
N GLY A 180 -3.43 -1.58 -10.58
CA GLY A 180 -3.85 -2.31 -11.77
C GLY A 180 -4.69 -1.52 -12.77
N ALA A 181 -5.12 -0.30 -12.44
CA ALA A 181 -5.87 0.61 -13.31
C ALA A 181 -5.03 1.82 -13.74
N GLU A 182 -4.22 2.38 -12.82
CA GLU A 182 -3.30 3.48 -13.07
C GLU A 182 -1.86 2.96 -13.03
N LYS A 183 -1.00 3.58 -13.83
CA LYS A 183 0.43 3.25 -13.84
C LYS A 183 1.16 4.11 -12.82
N TYR A 184 1.78 3.47 -11.85
CA TYR A 184 2.74 4.08 -10.94
C TYR A 184 4.11 3.46 -11.14
N ASP A 185 5.15 4.27 -11.07
CA ASP A 185 6.54 3.85 -11.15
C ASP A 185 7.27 4.44 -9.93
N MET A 186 7.55 3.61 -8.96
CA MET A 186 8.18 4.06 -7.71
C MET A 186 9.60 4.57 -7.93
N GLU A 187 10.38 3.97 -8.84
CA GLU A 187 11.75 4.41 -9.12
C GLU A 187 11.81 5.80 -9.76
N GLN A 188 10.81 6.13 -10.59
CA GLN A 188 10.74 7.40 -11.32
C GLN A 188 9.86 8.46 -10.64
N SER A 189 9.36 8.17 -9.45
CA SER A 189 8.48 9.07 -8.70
C SER A 189 8.91 9.21 -7.24
N ASP A 190 8.33 10.22 -6.58
CA ASP A 190 8.54 10.49 -5.16
C ASP A 190 7.56 9.68 -4.27
N ILE A 191 7.13 8.50 -4.73
CA ILE A 191 6.30 7.57 -3.96
C ILE A 191 7.22 6.63 -3.18
N ASP A 192 7.13 6.67 -1.84
CA ASP A 192 7.93 5.81 -0.95
C ASP A 192 7.23 4.50 -0.61
N PHE A 193 5.90 4.53 -0.49
CA PHE A 193 5.09 3.37 -0.17
C PHE A 193 3.89 3.28 -1.10
N ILE A 194 3.58 2.08 -1.59
CA ILE A 194 2.31 1.76 -2.25
C ILE A 194 1.61 0.67 -1.44
N CYS A 195 0.37 0.95 -1.04
CA CYS A 195 -0.51 0.00 -0.36
C CYS A 195 -1.65 -0.38 -1.29
N ALA A 196 -1.80 -1.68 -1.58
CA ALA A 196 -2.80 -2.15 -2.53
C ALA A 196 -3.51 -3.43 -2.06
N PRO A 197 -4.83 -3.57 -2.27
CA PRO A 197 -5.53 -4.83 -2.07
C PRO A 197 -5.38 -5.71 -3.32
N GLY A 198 -5.23 -7.01 -3.14
CA GLY A 198 -5.20 -7.92 -4.28
C GLY A 198 -6.56 -8.09 -4.97
N HIS A 199 -7.65 -8.01 -4.21
CA HIS A 199 -8.98 -8.41 -4.67
C HIS A 199 -9.75 -7.38 -5.50
N LYS A 200 -9.18 -6.18 -5.72
CA LYS A 200 -9.75 -5.14 -6.60
C LYS A 200 -9.08 -5.16 -7.97
N GLY A 201 -8.46 -4.07 -8.42
CA GLY A 201 -7.88 -3.97 -9.75
C GLY A 201 -6.74 -4.96 -10.05
N LEU A 202 -6.11 -5.55 -9.04
CA LEU A 202 -5.14 -6.64 -9.22
C LEU A 202 -5.78 -8.02 -9.43
N LEU A 203 -7.11 -8.13 -9.37
CA LEU A 203 -7.93 -9.29 -9.70
C LEU A 203 -7.71 -10.55 -8.84
N ALA A 204 -6.89 -10.48 -7.80
CA ALA A 204 -6.59 -11.59 -6.90
C ALA A 204 -7.78 -11.95 -5.97
N PRO A 205 -7.74 -13.07 -5.25
CA PRO A 205 -8.73 -13.39 -4.22
C PRO A 205 -8.77 -12.37 -3.08
N MET A 206 -9.89 -12.32 -2.35
CA MET A 206 -9.94 -11.64 -1.05
C MET A 206 -8.94 -12.29 -0.07
N GLY A 207 -8.52 -11.54 0.92
CA GLY A 207 -7.50 -11.98 1.88
C GLY A 207 -6.08 -11.80 1.38
N THR A 208 -5.88 -11.02 0.31
CA THR A 208 -4.57 -10.69 -0.25
C THR A 208 -4.38 -9.18 -0.38
N GLY A 209 -3.16 -8.72 -0.16
CA GLY A 209 -2.75 -7.33 -0.32
C GLY A 209 -1.24 -7.22 -0.46
N LEU A 210 -0.78 -6.04 -0.82
CA LEU A 210 0.62 -5.71 -1.03
C LEU A 210 0.96 -4.40 -0.31
N LEU A 211 2.14 -4.37 0.28
CA LEU A 211 2.88 -3.17 0.65
C LEU A 211 4.19 -3.19 -0.13
N LEU A 212 4.43 -2.19 -0.95
CA LEU A 212 5.71 -1.97 -1.63
C LEU A 212 6.38 -0.75 -1.00
N THR A 213 7.70 -0.79 -0.85
CA THR A 213 8.44 0.32 -0.22
C THR A 213 9.82 0.54 -0.83
N LYS A 214 10.24 1.80 -0.91
CA LYS A 214 11.65 2.20 -1.11
C LYS A 214 12.40 2.40 0.21
N GLN A 215 11.70 2.29 1.33
CA GLN A 215 12.19 2.60 2.68
C GLN A 215 12.07 1.38 3.61
N PRO A 216 12.71 0.25 3.31
CA PRO A 216 12.55 -0.97 4.13
C PRO A 216 13.02 -0.77 5.58
N ASP A 217 14.05 0.04 5.79
CA ASP A 217 14.63 0.30 7.12
C ASP A 217 13.71 1.12 8.05
N VAL A 218 12.72 1.81 7.49
CA VAL A 218 11.73 2.58 8.26
C VAL A 218 10.64 1.65 8.83
N LEU A 219 10.44 0.47 8.24
CA LEU A 219 9.31 -0.39 8.57
C LEU A 219 9.39 -0.95 10.00
N LEU A 220 8.31 -0.79 10.74
CA LEU A 220 8.09 -1.39 12.04
C LEU A 220 7.14 -2.59 11.91
N PRO A 221 7.42 -3.71 12.59
CA PRO A 221 6.52 -4.85 12.58
C PRO A 221 5.19 -4.49 13.25
N LEU A 222 4.07 -4.83 12.58
CA LEU A 222 2.73 -4.69 13.16
C LEU A 222 2.43 -5.83 14.15
N ILE A 223 2.98 -7.00 13.87
CA ILE A 223 2.79 -8.22 14.68
C ILE A 223 4.18 -8.80 14.93
N PHE A 224 4.47 -9.11 16.19
CA PHE A 224 5.73 -9.71 16.60
C PHE A 224 5.59 -11.24 16.63
N GLY A 225 6.64 -11.92 16.14
CA GLY A 225 6.70 -13.36 16.06
C GLY A 225 7.15 -13.84 14.68
N GLY A 226 7.11 -15.12 14.48
CA GLY A 226 7.53 -15.76 13.24
C GLY A 226 8.55 -16.86 13.45
N THR A 227 9.14 -17.36 12.36
CA THR A 227 10.17 -18.39 12.37
C THR A 227 11.46 -17.79 11.86
N GLY A 228 12.50 -17.80 12.67
CA GLY A 228 13.84 -17.36 12.29
C GLY A 228 14.89 -18.07 13.11
N SER A 229 16.12 -18.17 12.55
CA SER A 229 17.26 -18.77 13.24
C SER A 229 17.90 -17.80 14.26
N TYR A 230 17.59 -16.51 14.15
CA TYR A 230 18.08 -15.45 15.04
C TYR A 230 16.88 -14.60 15.44
N SER A 231 16.36 -14.86 16.62
CA SER A 231 15.38 -14.01 17.29
C SER A 231 16.03 -13.46 18.57
N PHE A 232 16.20 -12.17 18.61
CA PHE A 232 16.56 -11.44 19.83
C PHE A 232 15.36 -10.66 20.31
#